data_786b43e6129b925b46b826e83c3fe85e
#
_entry.id   786b43e6129b925b46b826e83c3fe85e
#
_cell.length_a   1.000
_cell.length_b   1.000
_cell.length_c   1.000
_cell.angle_alpha   90.00
_cell.angle_beta   90.00
_cell.angle_gamma   90.00
#
_symmetry.space_group_name_H-M   'P 1'
#
loop_
_entity.id
_entity.type
_entity.pdbx_description
1 polymer ?
#
loop_
_entity_poly.entity_id
_entity_poly.type
_entity_poly.pdbx_seq_one_letter_code
_entity_poly.pdbx_strand_id
1 'polypeptide(L)'
;KEEKQETTDQTQETSESTQNDSQSSTQSTDETKTNDKNKSNSKSSSTTQSNSKSSSAGHSQSSTNQSQSNSGQTSNNQSNNSSTNSSSNQQPTNEKITINIQVIGMGNTMMAGTLNVDKNSNALSVLKIIAAKNGKEVEGSDYYVSGIGGLKEKQHGPMSGWMYSVNGVAPNMAAIKYNLKDGDKVVWYYVNYE
;
A
#
# COMPACT_ATOMS: atom_id res chain seq x y z
N LYS A 1 54.77 45.71 -15.86
CA LYS A 1 54.96 44.92 -17.12
C LYS A 1 53.76 44.05 -17.26
N GLU A 2 52.88 44.57 -18.02
CA GLU A 2 52.34 44.24 -19.35
C GLU A 2 51.45 42.99 -19.25
N GLU A 3 50.14 43.19 -19.19
CA GLU A 3 49.22 43.38 -20.32
C GLU A 3 49.21 42.26 -21.36
N LYS A 4 48.12 41.50 -21.42
CA LYS A 4 47.44 41.27 -22.69
C LYS A 4 46.04 40.74 -22.50
N GLN A 5 45.06 41.57 -22.84
CA GLN A 5 43.70 41.23 -23.20
C GLN A 5 43.72 40.50 -24.57
N GLU A 6 42.86 39.51 -24.70
CA GLU A 6 42.36 39.14 -26.01
C GLU A 6 40.91 38.66 -25.90
N THR A 7 40.08 39.52 -26.47
CA THR A 7 38.71 39.40 -26.85
C THR A 7 38.60 38.65 -28.18
N THR A 8 37.55 37.89 -28.37
CA THR A 8 36.85 37.57 -29.65
C THR A 8 36.14 36.21 -29.42
N ASP A 9 34.97 35.89 -29.86
CA ASP A 9 34.04 36.48 -30.82
C ASP A 9 32.71 35.76 -30.66
N GLN A 10 31.64 36.47 -30.93
CA GLN A 10 30.28 35.99 -31.06
C GLN A 10 30.13 35.23 -32.38
N THR A 11 29.46 34.11 -32.37
CA THR A 11 28.78 33.64 -33.57
C THR A 11 27.38 33.21 -33.21
N GLN A 12 26.48 34.07 -33.63
CA GLN A 12 25.05 33.88 -33.71
C GLN A 12 24.79 33.17 -35.05
N GLU A 13 24.13 32.03 -35.03
CA GLU A 13 23.49 31.48 -36.22
C GLU A 13 22.01 31.24 -35.96
N THR A 14 21.25 32.08 -36.64
CA THR A 14 19.84 32.00 -36.94
C THR A 14 19.64 31.10 -38.17
N SER A 15 18.69 30.20 -38.12
CA SER A 15 17.99 29.63 -39.29
C SER A 15 16.64 29.13 -38.77
N GLU A 16 15.66 29.86 -38.99
CA GLU A 16 14.69 29.97 -40.11
C GLU A 16 13.83 28.73 -40.32
N SER A 17 12.61 28.92 -39.89
CA SER A 17 11.30 28.61 -40.43
C SER A 17 11.21 27.72 -41.67
N THR A 18 10.43 26.64 -41.56
CA THR A 18 9.62 26.18 -42.70
C THR A 18 8.27 25.67 -42.18
N GLN A 19 7.27 26.50 -42.44
CA GLN A 19 5.86 26.13 -42.48
C GLN A 19 5.65 25.21 -43.69
N ASN A 20 4.90 24.15 -43.52
CA ASN A 20 4.19 23.56 -44.66
C ASN A 20 2.74 23.32 -44.28
N ASP A 21 1.94 24.17 -44.85
CA ASP A 21 0.50 24.16 -44.94
C ASP A 21 0.09 23.14 -46.04
N SER A 22 -0.83 22.27 -45.73
CA SER A 22 -1.62 21.60 -46.77
C SER A 22 -2.99 21.23 -46.24
N GLN A 23 -3.87 22.14 -46.49
CA GLN A 23 -5.31 21.99 -46.54
C GLN A 23 -5.70 21.05 -47.68
N SER A 24 -6.56 20.07 -47.42
CA SER A 24 -7.54 19.64 -48.44
C SER A 24 -8.76 19.00 -47.78
N SER A 25 -9.82 19.73 -47.95
CA SER A 25 -11.22 19.38 -47.80
C SER A 25 -11.65 18.28 -48.79
N THR A 26 -12.55 17.39 -48.38
CA THR A 26 -13.75 17.07 -49.18
C THR A 26 -14.84 16.44 -48.30
N GLN A 27 -15.99 17.03 -48.46
CA GLN A 27 -17.32 16.74 -48.00
C GLN A 27 -17.99 15.74 -48.97
N SER A 28 -18.85 14.83 -48.47
CA SER A 28 -20.12 14.37 -49.08
C SER A 28 -20.72 13.27 -48.21
N THR A 29 -21.78 13.52 -47.52
CA THR A 29 -23.20 13.16 -47.75
C THR A 29 -23.45 11.75 -48.31
N ASP A 30 -24.15 10.88 -47.55
CA ASP A 30 -25.56 10.56 -47.87
C ASP A 30 -26.22 9.66 -46.84
N GLU A 31 -27.47 9.88 -46.65
CA GLU A 31 -28.41 9.18 -45.78
C GLU A 31 -28.80 7.84 -46.35
N THR A 32 -29.12 6.84 -45.50
CA THR A 32 -30.31 6.01 -45.74
C THR A 32 -30.79 5.36 -44.44
N LYS A 33 -32.02 5.66 -44.13
CA LYS A 33 -32.90 4.99 -43.18
C LYS A 33 -33.13 3.55 -43.57
N THR A 34 -33.23 2.64 -42.64
CA THR A 34 -34.36 1.72 -42.53
C THR A 34 -34.55 1.18 -41.13
N ASN A 35 -35.76 1.31 -40.71
CA ASN A 35 -36.43 0.74 -39.57
C ASN A 35 -36.41 -0.83 -39.64
N ASP A 36 -36.26 -1.48 -38.49
CA ASP A 36 -37.23 -2.53 -38.18
C ASP A 36 -37.33 -2.79 -36.67
N LYS A 37 -38.55 -2.74 -36.24
CA LYS A 37 -39.08 -3.12 -34.95
C LYS A 37 -39.00 -4.63 -34.77
N ASN A 38 -38.55 -5.14 -33.65
CA ASN A 38 -39.22 -6.32 -33.10
C ASN A 38 -39.27 -6.26 -31.57
N LYS A 39 -40.49 -6.21 -31.15
CA LYS A 39 -41.01 -6.21 -29.81
C LYS A 39 -41.31 -7.66 -29.43
N SER A 40 -40.74 -8.15 -28.37
CA SER A 40 -41.27 -9.31 -27.66
C SER A 40 -41.16 -9.14 -26.18
N ASN A 41 -42.31 -8.97 -25.67
CA ASN A 41 -42.75 -8.93 -24.29
C ASN A 41 -42.87 -10.35 -23.77
N SER A 42 -42.34 -10.67 -22.61
CA SER A 42 -42.93 -11.70 -21.77
C SER A 42 -42.59 -11.44 -20.30
N LYS A 43 -43.63 -11.10 -19.67
CA LYS A 43 -43.94 -10.96 -18.27
C LYS A 43 -44.21 -12.35 -17.71
N SER A 44 -43.59 -12.73 -16.62
CA SER A 44 -44.17 -13.67 -15.67
C SER A 44 -43.57 -13.48 -14.28
N SER A 45 -44.45 -13.02 -13.48
CA SER A 45 -44.50 -13.02 -12.03
C SER A 45 -44.65 -14.45 -11.48
N SER A 46 -44.01 -14.76 -10.38
CA SER A 46 -44.72 -15.45 -9.29
C SER A 46 -43.91 -15.39 -7.97
N THR A 47 -44.54 -14.78 -7.07
CA THR A 47 -44.43 -14.82 -5.61
C THR A 47 -44.55 -16.24 -5.09
N THR A 48 -43.71 -16.62 -4.12
CA THR A 48 -44.16 -17.52 -3.05
C THR A 48 -43.30 -17.26 -1.80
N GLN A 49 -43.97 -16.72 -0.83
CA GLN A 49 -43.63 -16.74 0.58
C GLN A 49 -43.85 -18.15 1.11
N SER A 50 -43.03 -18.64 1.95
CA SER A 50 -43.40 -19.52 3.04
C SER A 50 -42.51 -19.32 4.25
N ASN A 51 -43.21 -18.88 5.23
CA ASN A 51 -42.93 -18.74 6.61
C ASN A 51 -42.91 -20.14 7.27
N SER A 52 -41.96 -20.41 8.11
CA SER A 52 -42.15 -21.33 9.21
C SER A 52 -41.22 -21.05 10.38
N LYS A 53 -41.92 -20.68 11.40
CA LYS A 53 -41.58 -20.47 12.79
C LYS A 53 -41.59 -21.81 13.51
N SER A 54 -40.62 -22.08 14.35
CA SER A 54 -40.78 -22.81 15.63
C SER A 54 -39.47 -22.69 16.43
N SER A 55 -39.51 -22.08 17.45
CA SER A 55 -39.58 -22.10 18.91
C SER A 55 -39.33 -23.46 19.56
N SER A 56 -38.33 -23.46 20.46
CA SER A 56 -38.32 -23.95 21.86
C SER A 56 -36.87 -23.93 22.35
N ALA A 57 -36.50 -23.18 23.32
CA ALA A 57 -36.75 -23.19 24.76
C ALA A 57 -36.01 -24.31 25.52
N GLY A 58 -35.11 -23.84 26.43
CA GLY A 58 -34.83 -24.48 27.69
C GLY A 58 -33.49 -25.25 27.73
N HIS A 59 -32.57 -24.97 28.53
CA HIS A 59 -32.55 -25.04 29.97
C HIS A 59 -31.18 -24.58 30.53
N SER A 60 -31.25 -23.80 31.51
CA SER A 60 -30.22 -23.45 32.49
C SER A 60 -29.70 -24.70 33.25
N GLN A 61 -28.40 -24.73 33.53
CA GLN A 61 -28.01 -25.14 34.90
C GLN A 61 -26.62 -24.63 35.23
N SER A 62 -26.62 -23.82 36.22
CA SER A 62 -25.65 -23.36 37.14
C SER A 62 -25.07 -24.55 37.95
N SER A 63 -23.77 -24.58 38.16
CA SER A 63 -23.19 -25.28 39.32
C SER A 63 -21.95 -24.53 39.78
N THR A 64 -22.16 -23.74 40.75
CA THR A 64 -21.22 -23.30 41.79
C THR A 64 -20.63 -24.53 42.50
N ASN A 65 -19.34 -24.55 42.73
CA ASN A 65 -18.82 -25.13 43.93
C ASN A 65 -17.58 -24.39 44.43
N GLN A 66 -17.73 -24.03 45.66
CA GLN A 66 -16.90 -23.28 46.59
C GLN A 66 -15.79 -24.14 47.20
N SER A 67 -14.67 -23.48 47.46
CA SER A 67 -13.83 -23.56 48.67
C SER A 67 -13.30 -24.89 49.18
N GLN A 68 -12.01 -24.94 49.36
CA GLN A 68 -11.45 -25.03 50.73
C GLN A 68 -9.93 -24.84 50.76
N SER A 69 -9.55 -23.92 51.59
CA SER A 69 -8.24 -23.71 52.17
C SER A 69 -7.76 -24.90 52.99
N ASN A 70 -6.50 -25.24 52.93
CA ASN A 70 -5.83 -25.82 54.06
C ASN A 70 -4.35 -25.40 54.16
N SER A 71 -4.07 -24.81 55.29
CA SER A 71 -2.77 -24.46 55.83
C SER A 71 -2.06 -25.71 56.34
N GLY A 72 -0.76 -25.76 56.16
CA GLY A 72 0.06 -26.79 56.77
C GLY A 72 1.56 -26.51 56.64
N GLN A 73 2.10 -26.12 57.70
CA GLN A 73 3.38 -25.56 58.10
C GLN A 73 4.53 -26.62 58.11
N THR A 74 5.77 -26.10 57.88
CA THR A 74 7.06 -26.46 58.47
C THR A 74 7.84 -27.66 57.89
N SER A 75 9.02 -27.49 57.34
CA SER A 75 10.33 -27.55 58.00
C SER A 75 11.50 -27.54 57.02
N ASN A 76 12.46 -26.76 57.39
CA ASN A 76 13.86 -26.71 56.99
C ASN A 76 14.46 -27.97 56.33
N ASN A 77 15.17 -27.81 55.23
CA ASN A 77 16.56 -28.26 55.22
C ASN A 77 17.42 -27.48 54.21
N GLN A 78 18.50 -27.01 54.74
CA GLN A 78 19.56 -26.24 54.13
C GLN A 78 20.47 -27.20 53.37
N SER A 79 20.70 -26.95 52.12
CA SER A 79 21.91 -27.39 51.43
C SER A 79 22.25 -26.48 50.28
N ASN A 80 23.36 -25.83 50.44
CA ASN A 80 24.09 -25.06 49.46
C ASN A 80 24.30 -25.85 48.17
N ASN A 81 23.88 -25.30 47.07
CA ASN A 81 24.61 -25.48 45.82
C ASN A 81 24.54 -24.19 44.99
N SER A 82 25.67 -23.50 44.98
CA SER A 82 25.90 -22.37 44.10
C SER A 82 25.85 -22.84 42.66
N SER A 83 24.75 -22.57 41.99
CA SER A 83 24.70 -22.52 40.55
C SER A 83 24.19 -21.13 40.19
N THR A 84 25.13 -20.28 39.82
CA THR A 84 24.89 -19.00 39.18
C THR A 84 24.10 -19.25 37.90
N ASN A 85 22.79 -19.28 38.04
CA ASN A 85 21.91 -19.15 36.88
C ASN A 85 21.68 -17.66 36.68
N SER A 86 22.56 -17.05 35.90
CA SER A 86 22.33 -15.73 35.35
C SER A 86 21.13 -15.85 34.39
N SER A 87 19.95 -15.76 34.95
CA SER A 87 18.78 -15.40 34.19
C SER A 87 19.01 -13.99 33.66
N SER A 88 19.67 -13.91 32.53
CA SER A 88 19.65 -12.70 31.74
C SER A 88 18.19 -12.45 31.34
N ASN A 89 17.56 -11.58 32.13
CA ASN A 89 16.32 -10.95 31.76
C ASN A 89 16.63 -10.07 30.54
N GLN A 90 16.73 -10.70 29.37
CA GLN A 90 16.82 -9.99 28.09
C GLN A 90 15.44 -9.43 27.84
N GLN A 91 15.21 -8.23 28.37
CA GLN A 91 14.23 -7.31 27.82
C GLN A 91 14.47 -7.29 26.31
N PRO A 92 13.46 -7.55 25.47
CA PRO A 92 13.64 -7.50 24.02
C PRO A 92 14.14 -6.11 23.67
N THR A 93 15.42 -5.99 23.34
CA THR A 93 15.96 -4.79 22.74
C THR A 93 15.28 -4.68 21.38
N ASN A 94 14.35 -3.74 21.25
CA ASN A 94 13.75 -3.37 19.97
C ASN A 94 14.85 -2.78 19.10
N GLU A 95 15.60 -3.65 18.41
CA GLU A 95 16.58 -3.23 17.44
C GLU A 95 15.89 -2.42 16.34
N LYS A 96 16.39 -1.22 16.12
CA LYS A 96 15.86 -0.31 15.10
C LYS A 96 16.71 -0.39 13.85
N ILE A 97 16.05 -0.17 12.72
CA ILE A 97 16.67 -0.04 11.40
C ILE A 97 16.27 1.28 10.76
N THR A 98 17.13 1.82 9.93
CA THR A 98 16.92 3.07 9.19
C THR A 98 16.51 2.76 7.77
N ILE A 99 15.35 3.26 7.35
CA ILE A 99 14.78 3.04 6.02
C ILE A 99 14.56 4.37 5.32
N ASN A 100 15.00 4.46 4.07
CA ASN A 100 14.65 5.57 3.21
C ASN A 100 13.41 5.19 2.38
N ILE A 101 12.37 6.01 2.44
CA ILE A 101 11.13 5.77 1.71
C ILE A 101 10.75 6.94 0.83
N GLN A 102 10.26 6.65 -0.37
CA GLN A 102 9.69 7.60 -1.30
C GLN A 102 8.40 7.05 -1.89
N VAL A 103 7.40 7.90 -2.05
CA VAL A 103 6.13 7.58 -2.71
C VAL A 103 5.93 8.54 -3.87
N ILE A 104 5.80 7.97 -5.07
CA ILE A 104 5.72 8.71 -6.34
C ILE A 104 4.38 8.42 -7.00
N GLY A 105 3.54 9.44 -7.16
CA GLY A 105 2.27 9.36 -7.87
C GLY A 105 2.32 10.21 -9.14
N MET A 106 2.00 9.62 -10.30
CA MET A 106 1.98 10.32 -11.59
C MET A 106 3.27 11.12 -11.87
N GLY A 107 4.44 10.48 -11.59
CA GLY A 107 5.75 11.10 -11.78
C GLY A 107 6.17 12.12 -10.71
N ASN A 108 5.31 12.46 -9.76
CA ASN A 108 5.59 13.44 -8.72
C ASN A 108 5.82 12.77 -7.37
N THR A 109 6.80 13.25 -6.61
CA THR A 109 7.00 12.78 -5.23
C THR A 109 5.87 13.30 -4.35
N MET A 110 5.04 12.38 -3.86
CA MET A 110 3.94 12.68 -2.93
C MET A 110 4.43 12.75 -1.48
N MET A 111 5.34 11.86 -1.12
CA MET A 111 5.92 11.74 0.23
C MET A 111 7.33 11.17 0.11
N ALA A 112 8.23 11.62 0.99
CA ALA A 112 9.56 11.05 1.12
C ALA A 112 10.09 11.28 2.54
N GLY A 113 11.01 10.43 2.98
CA GLY A 113 11.67 10.60 4.27
C GLY A 113 12.52 9.40 4.69
N THR A 114 13.25 9.61 5.77
CA THR A 114 13.99 8.57 6.47
C THR A 114 13.22 8.18 7.73
N LEU A 115 13.03 6.90 7.92
CA LEU A 115 12.30 6.33 9.05
C LEU A 115 13.24 5.47 9.90
N ASN A 116 13.11 5.61 11.21
CA ASN A 116 13.74 4.71 12.17
C ASN A 116 12.64 3.79 12.72
N VAL A 117 12.65 2.53 12.29
CA VAL A 117 11.58 1.55 12.51
C VAL A 117 12.13 0.27 13.16
N ASP A 118 11.24 -0.59 13.62
CA ASP A 118 11.64 -1.88 14.18
C ASP A 118 12.27 -2.79 13.13
N LYS A 119 13.27 -3.57 13.52
CA LYS A 119 13.99 -4.52 12.64
C LYS A 119 13.09 -5.47 11.87
N ASN A 120 11.90 -5.77 12.40
CA ASN A 120 10.92 -6.64 11.74
C ASN A 120 9.93 -5.88 10.85
N SER A 121 10.20 -4.62 10.55
CA SER A 121 9.35 -3.83 9.66
C SER A 121 9.40 -4.35 8.23
N ASN A 122 8.28 -4.24 7.54
CA ASN A 122 8.11 -4.64 6.15
C ASN A 122 7.79 -3.44 5.25
N ALA A 123 7.80 -3.65 3.93
CA ALA A 123 7.58 -2.57 2.96
C ALA A 123 6.20 -1.91 3.06
N LEU A 124 5.16 -2.63 3.55
CA LEU A 124 3.85 -2.06 3.80
C LEU A 124 3.82 -1.21 5.08
N SER A 125 4.47 -1.69 6.15
CA SER A 125 4.47 -0.97 7.43
C SER A 125 5.14 0.40 7.31
N VAL A 126 6.26 0.50 6.59
CA VAL A 126 6.93 1.79 6.37
C VAL A 126 6.12 2.73 5.48
N LEU A 127 5.36 2.21 4.51
CA LEU A 127 4.40 3.00 3.75
C LEU A 127 3.33 3.59 4.66
N LYS A 128 2.70 2.77 5.51
CA LYS A 128 1.67 3.23 6.45
C LYS A 128 2.22 4.31 7.42
N ILE A 129 3.47 4.15 7.87
CA ILE A 129 4.12 5.14 8.76
C ILE A 129 4.35 6.47 8.03
N ILE A 130 4.93 6.46 6.83
CA ILE A 130 5.19 7.72 6.09
C ILE A 130 3.87 8.39 5.67
N ALA A 131 2.86 7.63 5.30
CA ALA A 131 1.55 8.15 4.96
C ALA A 131 0.91 8.85 6.18
N ALA A 132 0.88 8.20 7.33
CA ALA A 132 0.36 8.78 8.57
C ALA A 132 1.10 10.07 8.96
N LYS A 133 2.43 10.10 8.85
CA LYS A 133 3.23 11.32 9.11
C LYS A 133 2.88 12.49 8.20
N ASN A 134 2.38 12.23 7.00
CA ASN A 134 1.99 13.23 6.02
C ASN A 134 0.46 13.45 5.94
N GLY A 135 -0.32 12.89 6.88
CA GLY A 135 -1.77 13.02 6.88
C GLY A 135 -2.43 12.39 5.64
N LYS A 136 -1.82 11.32 5.10
CA LYS A 136 -2.31 10.59 3.93
C LYS A 136 -2.81 9.21 4.34
N GLU A 137 -3.80 8.71 3.62
CA GLU A 137 -4.34 7.38 3.83
C GLU A 137 -3.73 6.36 2.86
N VAL A 138 -3.66 5.11 3.29
CA VAL A 138 -3.31 3.94 2.48
C VAL A 138 -4.53 3.04 2.44
N GLU A 139 -5.09 2.87 1.26
CA GLU A 139 -6.29 2.08 1.02
C GLU A 139 -5.93 0.68 0.51
N GLY A 140 -6.80 -0.29 0.76
CA GLY A 140 -6.63 -1.67 0.32
C GLY A 140 -6.60 -2.67 1.46
N SER A 141 -5.93 -3.80 1.25
CA SER A 141 -5.73 -4.84 2.25
C SER A 141 -4.25 -4.94 2.64
N ASP A 142 -3.94 -5.81 3.60
CA ASP A 142 -2.54 -6.06 3.97
C ASP A 142 -1.71 -6.69 2.83
N TYR A 143 -2.38 -7.32 1.87
CA TYR A 143 -1.71 -7.97 0.73
C TYR A 143 -1.73 -7.13 -0.55
N TYR A 144 -2.57 -6.09 -0.60
CA TYR A 144 -2.78 -5.32 -1.82
C TYR A 144 -3.12 -3.86 -1.50
N VAL A 145 -2.32 -2.92 -2.01
CA VAL A 145 -2.54 -1.48 -1.87
C VAL A 145 -3.30 -0.98 -3.10
N SER A 146 -4.55 -0.55 -2.88
CA SER A 146 -5.42 -0.02 -3.93
C SER A 146 -5.36 1.50 -4.06
N GLY A 147 -4.90 2.21 -3.04
CA GLY A 147 -4.81 3.67 -3.06
C GLY A 147 -3.81 4.22 -2.05
N ILE A 148 -3.15 5.32 -2.41
CA ILE A 148 -2.27 6.08 -1.51
C ILE A 148 -2.56 7.57 -1.68
N GLY A 149 -2.95 8.23 -0.58
CA GLY A 149 -3.15 9.67 -0.56
C GLY A 149 -4.19 10.18 -1.54
N GLY A 150 -5.23 9.38 -1.81
CA GLY A 150 -6.32 9.69 -2.72
C GLY A 150 -6.09 9.29 -4.18
N LEU A 151 -4.88 8.87 -4.57
CA LEU A 151 -4.61 8.32 -5.90
C LEU A 151 -4.89 6.82 -5.89
N LYS A 152 -5.90 6.38 -6.62
CA LYS A 152 -6.42 5.00 -6.61
C LYS A 152 -6.02 4.22 -7.86
N GLU A 153 -5.97 2.91 -7.72
CA GLU A 153 -5.84 2.01 -8.86
C GLU A 153 -6.94 2.26 -9.91
N LYS A 154 -6.65 2.00 -11.16
CA LYS A 154 -7.55 2.17 -12.31
C LYS A 154 -8.07 3.60 -12.53
N GLN A 155 -7.57 4.57 -11.78
CA GLN A 155 -7.97 5.97 -11.92
C GLN A 155 -7.42 6.61 -13.21
N HIS A 156 -6.29 6.11 -13.71
CA HIS A 156 -5.63 6.58 -14.92
C HIS A 156 -5.40 5.43 -15.91
N GLY A 157 -6.48 4.71 -16.24
CA GLY A 157 -6.44 3.57 -17.13
C GLY A 157 -6.65 2.22 -16.43
N PRO A 158 -7.16 1.20 -17.12
CA PRO A 158 -7.61 -0.04 -16.52
C PRO A 158 -6.49 -0.86 -15.86
N MET A 159 -5.25 -0.63 -16.27
CA MET A 159 -4.06 -1.32 -15.74
C MET A 159 -3.23 -0.43 -14.79
N SER A 160 -3.70 0.78 -14.50
CA SER A 160 -2.98 1.68 -13.60
C SER A 160 -3.14 1.25 -12.13
N GLY A 161 -2.07 1.43 -11.34
CA GLY A 161 -2.09 1.03 -9.94
C GLY A 161 -0.75 1.22 -9.23
N TRP A 162 -0.69 0.75 -8.00
CA TRP A 162 0.48 0.92 -7.14
C TRP A 162 1.40 -0.29 -7.18
N MET A 163 2.68 -0.02 -7.34
CA MET A 163 3.77 -0.97 -7.27
C MET A 163 4.80 -0.51 -6.25
N TYR A 164 5.67 -1.42 -5.80
CA TYR A 164 6.80 -1.03 -4.95
C TYR A 164 8.10 -1.69 -5.41
N SER A 165 9.20 -1.06 -5.05
CA SER A 165 10.53 -1.61 -5.21
C SER A 165 11.35 -1.41 -3.94
N VAL A 166 12.32 -2.28 -3.72
CA VAL A 166 13.32 -2.15 -2.67
C VAL A 166 14.68 -2.21 -3.31
N ASN A 167 15.50 -1.19 -3.06
CA ASN A 167 16.82 -1.02 -3.67
C ASN A 167 16.79 -1.10 -5.21
N GLY A 168 15.71 -0.58 -5.81
CA GLY A 168 15.51 -0.54 -7.26
C GLY A 168 14.97 -1.82 -7.88
N VAL A 169 14.72 -2.87 -7.10
CA VAL A 169 14.14 -4.13 -7.57
C VAL A 169 12.69 -4.23 -7.14
N ALA A 170 11.76 -4.49 -8.06
CA ALA A 170 10.37 -4.76 -7.77
C ALA A 170 10.19 -6.26 -7.40
N PRO A 171 9.89 -6.57 -6.12
CA PRO A 171 9.75 -7.96 -5.70
C PRO A 171 8.45 -8.58 -6.19
N ASN A 172 8.48 -9.86 -6.54
CA ASN A 172 7.27 -10.61 -6.88
C ASN A 172 6.59 -11.16 -5.61
N MET A 173 6.25 -10.27 -4.69
CA MET A 173 5.54 -10.63 -3.45
C MET A 173 4.79 -9.43 -2.88
N ALA A 174 3.79 -9.70 -2.03
CA ALA A 174 3.08 -8.65 -1.32
C ALA A 174 4.01 -7.90 -0.35
N ALA A 175 3.84 -6.58 -0.23
CA ALA A 175 4.70 -5.70 0.55
C ALA A 175 4.76 -6.06 2.05
N ILE A 176 3.68 -6.63 2.60
CA ILE A 176 3.65 -7.14 3.98
C ILE A 176 4.61 -8.33 4.21
N LYS A 177 4.95 -9.05 3.15
CA LYS A 177 5.85 -10.22 3.22
C LYS A 177 7.32 -9.84 3.02
N TYR A 178 7.60 -8.62 2.60
CA TYR A 178 8.97 -8.16 2.36
C TYR A 178 9.57 -7.53 3.62
N ASN A 179 10.35 -8.27 4.36
CA ASN A 179 11.06 -7.78 5.54
C ASN A 179 12.25 -6.91 5.11
N LEU A 180 12.31 -5.72 5.69
CA LEU A 180 13.34 -4.73 5.39
C LEU A 180 14.60 -4.93 6.22
N LYS A 181 15.71 -4.44 5.70
CA LYS A 181 17.02 -4.41 6.35
C LYS A 181 17.46 -2.96 6.56
N ASP A 182 18.39 -2.77 7.48
CA ASP A 182 18.97 -1.46 7.71
C ASP A 182 19.59 -0.89 6.43
N GLY A 183 19.29 0.39 6.15
CA GLY A 183 19.75 1.08 4.95
C GLY A 183 18.89 0.86 3.69
N ASP A 184 17.88 0.02 3.72
CA ASP A 184 17.03 -0.23 2.56
C ASP A 184 16.35 1.05 2.05
N LYS A 185 16.23 1.14 0.72
CA LYS A 185 15.52 2.19 0.02
C LYS A 185 14.23 1.62 -0.58
N VAL A 186 13.08 2.05 -0.03
CA VAL A 186 11.75 1.64 -0.49
C VAL A 186 11.15 2.73 -1.36
N VAL A 187 10.71 2.37 -2.55
CA VAL A 187 10.00 3.29 -3.45
C VAL A 187 8.66 2.69 -3.81
N TRP A 188 7.58 3.39 -3.44
CA TRP A 188 6.25 3.12 -3.94
C TRP A 188 5.98 4.02 -5.14
N TYR A 189 5.49 3.47 -6.24
CA TYR A 189 5.26 4.24 -7.46
C TYR A 189 3.97 3.81 -8.15
N TYR A 190 3.29 4.80 -8.70
CA TYR A 190 2.07 4.57 -9.47
C TYR A 190 2.44 4.29 -10.93
N VAL A 191 1.98 3.17 -11.42
CA VAL A 191 2.14 2.80 -12.84
C VAL A 191 0.90 3.19 -13.61
N ASN A 192 1.10 3.67 -14.82
CA ASN A 192 0.06 4.02 -15.77
C ASN A 192 0.45 3.37 -17.09
N TYR A 193 -0.19 2.26 -17.39
CA TYR A 193 -0.04 1.60 -18.69
C TYR A 193 -1.19 2.08 -19.59
N GLU A 194 -0.84 2.82 -20.62
CA GLU A 194 -1.75 3.23 -21.68
C GLU A 194 -2.00 2.09 -22.68
#